data_410088c3a5c488b240baa2bbb37a36f4
#
_entry.id   410088c3a5c488b240baa2bbb37a36f4
#
_cell.length_a   1.000
_cell.length_b   1.000
_cell.length_c   1.000
_cell.angle_alpha   90.00
_cell.angle_beta   90.00
_cell.angle_gamma   90.00
#
_symmetry.space_group_name_H-M   'P 1'
#
loop_
_entity.id
_entity.type
_entity.pdbx_description
1 polymer ?
#
loop_
_entity_poly.entity_id
_entity_poly.type
_entity_poly.pdbx_seq_one_letter_code
_entity_poly.pdbx_strand_id
1 'polypeptide(L)'
;INSIKLINLLSHISINNTDKYIDSINNFIDKNEVYIPLNNEKQLKNISKNIIIKDSNTKPIIIEVQFIDNTKKQMLFKKEDVRVDYIISKTIHFIKYILNDNNIPTDLLTYSILPINNSYGIIEIIEDAHTLYDINEKLNTTIQNYILNQNQNQTIDIIKRTFIHSLAIYSIITYILGIGDRHLDNIMVTRGGVLFHIDYSFCIGHDPKPFYPSIRITKDMIDMIGGNNSDNYKYFLNKCNNYYNCIRKYTNVISLMI
;
A
#
# COMPACT_ATOMS: atom_id res chain seq x y z
N ILE A 1 -2.63 14.70 22.96
CA ILE A 1 -3.67 15.75 22.85
C ILE A 1 -3.52 16.51 21.53
N ASN A 2 -2.33 17.03 21.20
CA ASN A 2 -2.12 17.85 19.99
C ASN A 2 -2.36 17.09 18.69
N SER A 3 -1.98 15.81 18.62
CA SER A 3 -2.24 14.95 17.44
C SER A 3 -3.74 14.77 17.19
N ILE A 4 -4.57 14.66 18.22
CA ILE A 4 -6.03 14.56 18.08
C ILE A 4 -6.62 15.87 17.56
N LYS A 5 -6.13 17.02 18.02
CA LYS A 5 -6.55 18.33 17.50
C LYS A 5 -6.16 18.50 16.03
N LEU A 6 -4.96 18.08 15.63
CA LEU A 6 -4.55 18.05 14.23
C LEU A 6 -5.54 17.26 13.37
N ILE A 7 -5.88 16.05 13.80
CA ILE A 7 -6.80 15.16 13.08
C ILE A 7 -8.17 15.81 12.91
N ASN A 8 -8.69 16.44 13.96
CA ASN A 8 -9.95 17.17 13.88
C ASN A 8 -9.88 18.32 12.87
N LEU A 9 -8.77 19.03 12.80
CA LEU A 9 -8.58 20.09 11.79
C LEU A 9 -8.53 19.51 10.38
N LEU A 10 -7.84 18.39 10.17
CA LEU A 10 -7.76 17.70 8.88
C LEU A 10 -9.15 17.23 8.38
N SER A 11 -10.03 16.80 9.30
CA SER A 11 -11.36 16.31 8.94
C SER A 11 -12.26 17.39 8.32
N HIS A 12 -11.99 18.68 8.57
CA HIS A 12 -12.74 19.81 8.05
C HIS A 12 -12.25 20.29 6.68
N ILE A 13 -11.16 19.76 6.17
CA ILE A 13 -10.68 20.12 4.82
C ILE A 13 -11.69 19.65 3.77
N SER A 14 -12.05 20.56 2.87
CA SER A 14 -12.90 20.30 1.71
C SER A 14 -12.42 21.11 0.52
N ILE A 15 -12.89 20.78 -0.68
CA ILE A 15 -12.50 21.47 -1.94
C ILE A 15 -12.65 22.99 -1.85
N ASN A 16 -13.69 23.47 -1.15
CA ASN A 16 -14.05 24.88 -1.12
C ASN A 16 -13.31 25.70 -0.05
N ASN A 17 -12.52 25.08 0.82
CA ASN A 17 -11.95 25.77 1.98
C ASN A 17 -10.51 25.36 2.32
N THR A 18 -9.83 24.67 1.39
CA THR A 18 -8.51 24.05 1.59
C THR A 18 -7.48 25.02 2.17
N ASP A 19 -7.24 26.17 1.53
CA ASP A 19 -6.18 27.09 1.93
C ASP A 19 -6.39 27.65 3.34
N LYS A 20 -7.61 28.07 3.65
CA LYS A 20 -7.97 28.60 4.97
C LYS A 20 -7.71 27.60 6.10
N TYR A 21 -8.05 26.32 5.87
CA TYR A 21 -7.84 25.28 6.87
C TYR A 21 -6.37 24.90 7.01
N ILE A 22 -5.59 24.88 5.93
CA ILE A 22 -4.16 24.61 6.00
C ILE A 22 -3.42 25.72 6.75
N ASP A 23 -3.73 26.97 6.49
CA ASP A 23 -3.15 28.09 7.26
C ASP A 23 -3.51 27.98 8.75
N SER A 24 -4.72 27.57 9.09
CA SER A 24 -5.12 27.31 10.47
C SER A 24 -4.37 26.13 11.09
N ILE A 25 -4.15 25.06 10.33
CA ILE A 25 -3.38 23.89 10.77
C ILE A 25 -1.90 24.26 10.99
N ASN A 26 -1.29 24.97 10.05
CA ASN A 26 0.10 25.39 10.18
C ASN A 26 0.29 26.36 11.36
N ASN A 27 -0.62 27.31 11.57
CA ASN A 27 -0.63 28.17 12.75
C ASN A 27 -0.78 27.38 14.07
N PHE A 28 -1.50 26.26 14.04
CA PHE A 28 -1.60 25.37 15.20
C PHE A 28 -0.29 24.59 15.43
N ILE A 29 0.33 24.09 14.37
CA ILE A 29 1.62 23.37 14.41
C ILE A 29 2.72 24.28 14.96
N ASP A 30 2.81 25.51 14.47
CA ASP A 30 3.82 26.50 14.88
C ASP A 30 3.78 26.81 16.40
N LYS A 31 2.60 26.71 17.01
CA LYS A 31 2.38 27.00 18.43
C LYS A 31 2.44 25.77 19.34
N ASN A 32 2.57 24.58 18.78
CA ASN A 32 2.46 23.33 19.53
C ASN A 32 3.45 22.28 19.01
N GLU A 33 3.91 21.43 19.89
CA GLU A 33 4.57 20.20 19.50
C GLU A 33 3.53 19.20 18.98
N VAL A 34 3.59 18.87 17.70
CA VAL A 34 2.64 17.99 17.04
C VAL A 34 3.38 16.83 16.39
N TYR A 35 2.88 15.62 16.61
CA TYR A 35 3.39 14.38 16.01
C TYR A 35 2.27 13.70 15.26
N ILE A 36 2.57 13.16 14.06
CA ILE A 36 1.60 12.31 13.37
C ILE A 36 1.72 10.91 13.94
N PRO A 37 0.61 10.30 14.37
CA PRO A 37 0.63 8.99 15.03
C PRO A 37 1.16 7.82 14.18
N LEU A 38 1.33 7.98 12.86
CA LEU A 38 2.03 7.03 11.99
C LEU A 38 3.55 7.08 12.14
N ASN A 39 4.09 8.19 12.64
CA ASN A 39 5.51 8.41 12.85
C ASN A 39 5.73 9.26 14.10
N ASN A 40 5.51 8.67 15.27
CA ASN A 40 5.61 9.34 16.56
C ASN A 40 7.02 9.85 16.91
N GLU A 41 8.04 9.41 16.19
CA GLU A 41 9.43 9.79 16.43
C GLU A 41 9.78 11.16 15.81
N LYS A 42 8.95 11.65 14.87
CA LYS A 42 9.22 12.90 14.16
C LYS A 42 8.17 13.95 14.44
N GLN A 43 8.64 15.09 14.95
CA GLN A 43 7.78 16.26 15.14
C GLN A 43 7.48 16.92 13.79
N LEU A 44 6.21 17.29 13.62
CA LEU A 44 5.71 17.98 12.44
C LEU A 44 6.19 19.43 12.42
N LYS A 45 6.63 19.88 11.25
CA LYS A 45 7.02 21.29 11.00
C LYS A 45 5.89 22.06 10.32
N ASN A 46 5.31 21.49 9.27
CA ASN A 46 4.17 22.05 8.55
C ASN A 46 3.49 21.01 7.65
N ILE A 47 2.34 21.40 7.10
CA ILE A 47 1.64 20.69 6.02
C ILE A 47 1.69 21.59 4.78
N SER A 48 2.00 20.99 3.64
CA SER A 48 2.03 21.67 2.35
C SER A 48 0.64 22.17 1.95
N LYS A 49 0.61 23.34 1.27
CA LYS A 49 -0.63 23.85 0.65
C LYS A 49 -1.07 23.04 -0.57
N ASN A 50 -0.16 22.27 -1.17
CA ASN A 50 -0.46 21.41 -2.31
C ASN A 50 -1.18 20.15 -1.83
N ILE A 51 -2.49 20.24 -1.73
CA ILE A 51 -3.36 19.12 -1.40
C ILE A 51 -3.93 18.55 -2.68
N ILE A 52 -3.92 17.21 -2.79
CA ILE A 52 -4.56 16.50 -3.88
C ILE A 52 -5.80 15.81 -3.32
N ILE A 53 -6.97 16.16 -3.84
CA ILE A 53 -8.22 15.46 -3.53
C ILE A 53 -8.47 14.45 -4.65
N LYS A 54 -8.53 13.17 -4.30
CA LYS A 54 -8.79 12.11 -5.27
C LYS A 54 -10.26 12.13 -5.68
N ASP A 55 -10.49 11.89 -6.97
CA ASP A 55 -11.85 11.76 -7.53
C ASP A 55 -12.38 10.34 -7.31
N SER A 56 -12.97 10.14 -6.13
CA SER A 56 -13.62 8.89 -5.72
C SER A 56 -14.82 9.24 -4.83
N ASN A 57 -15.65 8.25 -4.51
CA ASN A 57 -16.88 8.47 -3.71
C ASN A 57 -16.58 9.11 -2.34
N THR A 58 -15.50 8.74 -1.69
CA THR A 58 -15.11 9.24 -0.36
C THR A 58 -14.20 10.47 -0.41
N LYS A 59 -13.75 10.86 -1.61
CA LYS A 59 -12.86 12.02 -1.86
C LYS A 59 -11.69 12.08 -0.88
N PRO A 60 -10.84 11.05 -0.82
CA PRO A 60 -9.70 11.03 0.08
C PRO A 60 -8.70 12.12 -0.29
N ILE A 61 -7.98 12.60 0.72
CA ILE A 61 -7.10 13.76 0.62
C ILE A 61 -5.65 13.30 0.77
N ILE A 62 -4.80 13.61 -0.20
CA ILE A 62 -3.36 13.44 -0.07
C ILE A 62 -2.79 14.74 0.49
N ILE A 63 -2.09 14.62 1.60
CA ILE A 63 -1.35 15.71 2.25
C ILE A 63 0.14 15.40 2.23
N GLU A 64 0.96 16.38 1.89
CA GLU A 64 2.40 16.34 2.11
C GLU A 64 2.72 17.01 3.44
N VAL A 65 3.37 16.27 4.32
CA VAL A 65 3.83 16.76 5.62
C VAL A 65 5.33 16.93 5.61
N GLN A 66 5.83 17.99 6.24
CA GLN A 66 7.24 18.22 6.49
C GLN A 66 7.53 18.10 7.98
N PHE A 67 8.60 17.39 8.33
CA PHE A 67 9.07 17.24 9.70
C PHE A 67 10.17 18.27 10.02
N ILE A 68 10.51 18.43 11.30
CA ILE A 68 11.54 19.37 11.75
C ILE A 68 12.91 19.06 11.16
N ASP A 69 13.22 17.78 10.92
CA ASP A 69 14.46 17.35 10.24
C ASP A 69 14.47 17.64 8.72
N ASN A 70 13.48 18.37 8.22
CA ASN A 70 13.21 18.69 6.82
C ASN A 70 12.87 17.49 5.91
N THR A 71 12.73 16.29 6.45
CA THR A 71 12.18 15.17 5.66
C THR A 71 10.71 15.43 5.36
N LYS A 72 10.24 14.91 4.22
CA LYS A 72 8.85 15.03 3.77
C LYS A 72 8.25 13.64 3.61
N LYS A 73 6.93 13.54 3.81
CA LYS A 73 6.15 12.34 3.52
C LYS A 73 4.77 12.70 3.01
N GLN A 74 4.26 11.88 2.10
CA GLN A 74 2.86 11.95 1.70
C GLN A 74 2.02 10.96 2.51
N MET A 75 0.83 11.40 2.87
CA MET A 75 -0.14 10.60 3.62
C MET A 75 -1.52 10.77 2.99
N LEU A 76 -2.28 9.68 2.97
CA LEU A 76 -3.66 9.67 2.52
C LEU A 76 -4.58 9.78 3.75
N PHE A 77 -5.35 10.85 3.84
CA PHE A 77 -6.42 11.00 4.80
C PHE A 77 -7.73 10.52 4.16
N LYS A 78 -8.28 9.42 4.66
CA LYS A 78 -9.54 8.85 4.20
C LYS A 78 -10.68 9.25 5.13
N LYS A 79 -11.84 9.60 4.55
CA LYS A 79 -13.10 9.88 5.25
C LYS A 79 -13.99 8.65 5.23
N GLU A 80 -13.48 7.56 5.74
CA GLU A 80 -14.15 6.26 5.84
C GLU A 80 -13.54 5.41 6.95
N ASP A 81 -14.19 4.29 7.26
CA ASP A 81 -13.70 3.33 8.25
C ASP A 81 -12.57 2.48 7.66
N VAL A 82 -11.36 2.66 8.15
CA VAL A 82 -10.18 1.89 7.73
C VAL A 82 -9.73 0.85 8.75
N ARG A 83 -10.60 0.45 9.69
CA ARG A 83 -10.24 -0.54 10.73
C ARG A 83 -9.99 -1.92 10.13
N VAL A 84 -10.74 -2.30 9.11
CA VAL A 84 -10.52 -3.56 8.39
C VAL A 84 -9.17 -3.54 7.68
N ASP A 85 -8.87 -2.46 6.94
CA ASP A 85 -7.57 -2.26 6.30
C ASP A 85 -6.41 -2.34 7.29
N TYR A 86 -6.59 -1.76 8.48
CA TYR A 86 -5.60 -1.81 9.56
C TYR A 86 -5.34 -3.25 10.04
N ILE A 87 -6.39 -4.03 10.30
CA ILE A 87 -6.27 -5.42 10.76
C ILE A 87 -5.54 -6.24 9.70
N ILE A 88 -5.95 -6.15 8.44
CA ILE A 88 -5.32 -6.87 7.33
C ILE A 88 -3.86 -6.43 7.16
N SER A 89 -3.56 -5.11 7.20
CA SER A 89 -2.20 -4.61 7.14
C SER A 89 -1.33 -5.16 8.29
N LYS A 90 -1.84 -5.21 9.52
CA LYS A 90 -1.12 -5.81 10.67
C LYS A 90 -0.90 -7.31 10.49
N THR A 91 -1.85 -8.01 9.93
CA THR A 91 -1.71 -9.43 9.59
C THR A 91 -0.63 -9.64 8.53
N ILE A 92 -0.57 -8.78 7.51
CA ILE A 92 0.50 -8.81 6.49
C ILE A 92 1.88 -8.52 7.12
N HIS A 93 1.98 -7.57 8.03
CA HIS A 93 3.22 -7.32 8.79
C HIS A 93 3.64 -8.54 9.61
N PHE A 94 2.69 -9.23 10.23
CA PHE A 94 2.97 -10.46 10.96
C PHE A 94 3.43 -11.59 10.01
N ILE A 95 2.82 -11.74 8.85
CA ILE A 95 3.28 -12.68 7.82
C ILE A 95 4.72 -12.37 7.39
N LYS A 96 5.08 -11.08 7.21
CA LYS A 96 6.45 -10.67 6.93
C LYS A 96 7.40 -11.10 8.04
N TYR A 97 7.01 -10.92 9.29
CA TYR A 97 7.78 -11.37 10.45
C TYR A 97 7.98 -12.90 10.43
N ILE A 98 6.91 -13.68 10.21
CA ILE A 98 6.99 -15.17 10.11
C ILE A 98 7.98 -15.59 9.03
N LEU A 99 7.93 -15.00 7.85
CA LEU A 99 8.82 -15.35 6.74
C LEU A 99 10.27 -15.05 7.08
N ASN A 100 10.55 -13.90 7.68
CA ASN A 100 11.88 -13.51 8.12
C ASN A 100 12.43 -14.45 9.21
N ASP A 101 11.60 -14.80 10.20
CA ASP A 101 11.95 -15.71 11.31
C ASP A 101 12.27 -17.13 10.78
N ASN A 102 11.63 -17.55 9.70
CA ASN A 102 11.91 -18.82 9.02
C ASN A 102 13.00 -18.71 7.94
N ASN A 103 13.76 -17.63 7.86
CA ASN A 103 14.81 -17.37 6.88
C ASN A 103 14.34 -17.51 5.42
N ILE A 104 13.08 -17.14 5.14
CA ILE A 104 12.52 -17.14 3.79
C ILE A 104 12.58 -15.72 3.24
N PRO A 105 13.48 -15.43 2.29
CA PRO A 105 13.63 -14.09 1.74
C PRO A 105 12.36 -13.69 0.97
N THR A 106 11.89 -12.46 1.24
CA THR A 106 10.71 -11.88 0.59
C THR A 106 10.89 -10.39 0.35
N ASP A 107 10.40 -9.90 -0.78
CA ASP A 107 10.28 -8.48 -1.08
C ASP A 107 8.87 -7.96 -0.69
N LEU A 108 8.32 -8.46 0.42
CA LEU A 108 7.01 -8.05 0.93
C LEU A 108 7.07 -6.61 1.43
N LEU A 109 6.56 -5.70 0.61
CA LEU A 109 6.37 -4.31 0.98
C LEU A 109 5.12 -4.18 1.83
N THR A 110 5.22 -3.43 2.92
CA THR A 110 4.12 -3.13 3.83
C THR A 110 4.08 -1.63 4.08
N TYR A 111 2.91 -1.10 4.44
CA TYR A 111 2.70 0.30 4.77
C TYR A 111 1.82 0.43 6.01
N SER A 112 1.90 1.59 6.66
CA SER A 112 1.20 1.85 7.91
C SER A 112 -0.21 2.39 7.66
N ILE A 113 -1.16 1.91 8.45
CA ILE A 113 -2.54 2.40 8.47
C ILE A 113 -2.87 2.77 9.92
N LEU A 114 -3.51 3.91 10.13
CA LEU A 114 -3.98 4.36 11.43
C LEU A 114 -5.47 4.65 11.37
N PRO A 115 -6.33 3.80 11.92
CA PRO A 115 -7.72 4.15 12.17
C PRO A 115 -7.79 5.21 13.26
N ILE A 116 -8.55 6.27 13.02
CA ILE A 116 -8.78 7.32 14.01
C ILE A 116 -10.08 7.03 14.74
N ASN A 117 -11.10 6.70 13.98
CA ASN A 117 -12.41 6.26 14.44
C ASN A 117 -13.11 5.48 13.32
N ASN A 118 -14.42 5.30 13.42
CA ASN A 118 -15.23 4.61 12.40
C ASN A 118 -15.52 5.46 11.14
N SER A 119 -14.95 6.65 11.03
CA SER A 119 -15.24 7.59 9.95
C SER A 119 -13.99 8.19 9.30
N TYR A 120 -12.83 8.01 9.92
CA TYR A 120 -11.57 8.61 9.45
C TYR A 120 -10.39 7.69 9.69
N GLY A 121 -9.44 7.72 8.77
CA GLY A 121 -8.14 7.09 8.91
C GLY A 121 -7.03 7.78 8.13
N ILE A 122 -5.81 7.48 8.49
CA ILE A 122 -4.60 7.93 7.81
C ILE A 122 -3.85 6.71 7.29
N ILE A 123 -3.44 6.76 6.03
CA ILE A 123 -2.70 5.70 5.36
C ILE A 123 -1.37 6.28 4.85
N GLU A 124 -0.29 5.58 5.11
CA GLU A 124 1.03 5.90 4.55
C GLU A 124 1.00 5.70 3.03
N ILE A 125 1.48 6.68 2.29
CA ILE A 125 1.67 6.56 0.84
C ILE A 125 3.09 6.05 0.57
N ILE A 126 3.19 5.01 -0.23
CA ILE A 126 4.45 4.53 -0.76
C ILE A 126 4.82 5.40 -1.95
N GLU A 127 5.91 6.13 -1.79
CA GLU A 127 6.42 7.01 -2.84
C GLU A 127 6.94 6.20 -4.04
N ASP A 128 6.97 6.84 -5.20
CA ASP A 128 7.46 6.24 -6.44
C ASP A 128 6.76 4.93 -6.84
N ALA A 129 5.48 4.81 -6.55
CA ALA A 129 4.64 3.67 -6.93
C ALA A 129 3.43 4.13 -7.76
N HIS A 130 3.07 3.34 -8.76
CA HIS A 130 1.90 3.56 -9.61
C HIS A 130 0.98 2.35 -9.55
N THR A 131 -0.33 2.60 -9.71
CA THR A 131 -1.28 1.50 -9.90
C THR A 131 -1.08 0.86 -11.26
N LEU A 132 -1.46 -0.41 -11.40
CA LEU A 132 -1.41 -1.06 -12.71
C LEU A 132 -2.34 -0.37 -13.71
N TYR A 133 -3.42 0.22 -13.24
CA TYR A 133 -4.30 1.04 -14.08
C TYR A 133 -3.55 2.27 -14.62
N ASP A 134 -2.85 3.01 -13.76
CA ASP A 134 -2.06 4.16 -14.21
C ASP A 134 -0.99 3.75 -15.23
N ILE A 135 -0.29 2.64 -14.99
CA ILE A 135 0.75 2.14 -15.92
C ILE A 135 0.14 1.80 -17.26
N ASN A 136 -0.95 1.03 -17.29
CA ASN A 136 -1.52 0.52 -18.53
C ASN A 136 -2.32 1.58 -19.29
N GLU A 137 -3.19 2.34 -18.59
CA GLU A 137 -4.16 3.22 -19.24
C GLU A 137 -3.67 4.66 -19.35
N LYS A 138 -3.00 5.21 -18.31
CA LYS A 138 -2.56 6.61 -18.34
C LYS A 138 -1.18 6.77 -18.94
N LEU A 139 -0.23 5.90 -18.58
CA LEU A 139 1.12 5.92 -19.15
C LEU A 139 1.21 5.13 -20.46
N ASN A 140 0.17 4.37 -20.80
CA ASN A 140 0.06 3.55 -22.02
C ASN A 140 1.30 2.69 -22.24
N THR A 141 1.72 1.96 -21.20
CA THR A 141 2.93 1.14 -21.22
C THR A 141 2.72 -0.17 -20.47
N THR A 142 3.65 -1.10 -20.61
CA THR A 142 3.65 -2.37 -19.86
C THR A 142 4.40 -2.24 -18.54
N ILE A 143 4.12 -3.15 -17.59
CA ILE A 143 4.85 -3.23 -16.31
C ILE A 143 6.36 -3.32 -16.58
N GLN A 144 6.78 -4.16 -17.51
CA GLN A 144 8.19 -4.33 -17.85
C GLN A 144 8.83 -3.02 -18.32
N ASN A 145 8.23 -2.35 -19.30
CA ASN A 145 8.77 -1.10 -19.84
C ASN A 145 8.77 0.02 -18.78
N TYR A 146 7.71 0.12 -17.97
CA TYR A 146 7.64 1.07 -16.86
C TYR A 146 8.84 0.90 -15.91
N ILE A 147 9.11 -0.31 -15.45
CA ILE A 147 10.19 -0.57 -14.51
C ILE A 147 11.56 -0.36 -15.16
N LEU A 148 11.77 -0.86 -16.38
CA LEU A 148 13.06 -0.74 -17.08
C LEU A 148 13.44 0.71 -17.36
N ASN A 149 12.49 1.53 -17.78
CA ASN A 149 12.73 2.96 -18.03
C ASN A 149 13.19 3.72 -16.77
N GLN A 150 12.84 3.22 -15.58
CA GLN A 150 13.21 3.83 -14.29
C GLN A 150 14.54 3.28 -13.73
N ASN A 151 15.03 2.14 -14.24
CA ASN A 151 16.16 1.40 -13.65
C ASN A 151 17.28 1.09 -14.67
N GLN A 152 17.71 2.09 -15.43
CA GLN A 152 18.71 1.92 -16.49
C GLN A 152 20.06 1.31 -16.03
N ASN A 153 20.36 1.40 -14.73
CA ASN A 153 21.62 0.92 -14.14
C ASN A 153 21.51 -0.46 -13.47
N GLN A 154 20.33 -1.09 -13.47
CA GLN A 154 20.13 -2.41 -12.87
C GLN A 154 19.96 -3.48 -13.95
N THR A 155 20.43 -4.72 -13.67
CA THR A 155 20.21 -5.84 -14.55
C THR A 155 18.74 -6.26 -14.51
N ILE A 156 18.17 -6.57 -15.66
CA ILE A 156 16.78 -7.01 -15.81
C ILE A 156 16.46 -8.24 -14.94
N ASP A 157 17.44 -9.10 -14.70
CA ASP A 157 17.26 -10.32 -13.90
C ASP A 157 17.03 -10.01 -12.42
N ILE A 158 17.71 -9.00 -11.86
CA ILE A 158 17.49 -8.55 -10.49
C ILE A 158 16.07 -8.02 -10.37
N ILE A 159 15.66 -7.14 -11.27
CA ILE A 159 14.32 -6.55 -11.29
C ILE A 159 13.24 -7.64 -11.41
N LYS A 160 13.42 -8.61 -12.32
CA LYS A 160 12.49 -9.73 -12.46
C LYS A 160 12.38 -10.56 -11.19
N ARG A 161 13.49 -10.81 -10.50
CA ARG A 161 13.47 -11.56 -9.22
C ARG A 161 12.70 -10.82 -8.14
N THR A 162 12.93 -9.51 -7.96
CA THR A 162 12.17 -8.66 -7.03
C THR A 162 10.69 -8.70 -7.35
N PHE A 163 10.32 -8.55 -8.64
CA PHE A 163 8.92 -8.63 -9.06
C PHE A 163 8.31 -10.02 -8.78
N ILE A 164 9.02 -11.10 -9.09
CA ILE A 164 8.57 -12.48 -8.84
C ILE A 164 8.31 -12.71 -7.35
N HIS A 165 9.23 -12.29 -6.47
CA HIS A 165 9.08 -12.47 -5.03
C HIS A 165 7.84 -11.73 -4.51
N SER A 166 7.68 -10.47 -4.87
CA SER A 166 6.54 -9.65 -4.44
C SER A 166 5.22 -10.14 -5.04
N LEU A 167 5.18 -10.53 -6.31
CA LEU A 167 4.00 -11.12 -6.95
C LEU A 167 3.61 -12.43 -6.26
N ALA A 168 4.57 -13.32 -5.98
CA ALA A 168 4.31 -14.60 -5.36
C ALA A 168 3.75 -14.45 -3.94
N ILE A 169 4.37 -13.59 -3.13
CA ILE A 169 3.91 -13.42 -1.74
C ILE A 169 2.53 -12.76 -1.69
N TYR A 170 2.27 -11.73 -2.50
CA TYR A 170 0.95 -11.09 -2.54
C TYR A 170 -0.13 -12.00 -3.11
N SER A 171 0.20 -12.89 -4.07
CA SER A 171 -0.72 -13.94 -4.54
C SER A 171 -1.15 -14.87 -3.41
N ILE A 172 -0.21 -15.29 -2.57
CA ILE A 172 -0.49 -16.19 -1.44
C ILE A 172 -1.23 -15.47 -0.31
N ILE A 173 -0.86 -14.24 0.01
CA ILE A 173 -1.57 -13.41 1.00
C ILE A 173 -3.02 -13.19 0.57
N THR A 174 -3.25 -12.81 -0.69
CA THR A 174 -4.59 -12.60 -1.24
C THR A 174 -5.44 -13.87 -1.13
N TYR A 175 -4.85 -15.02 -1.45
CA TYR A 175 -5.53 -16.32 -1.33
C TYR A 175 -5.88 -16.68 0.12
N ILE A 176 -4.90 -16.59 1.03
CA ILE A 176 -5.08 -16.99 2.43
C ILE A 176 -6.06 -16.08 3.18
N LEU A 177 -5.96 -14.76 2.97
CA LEU A 177 -6.81 -13.78 3.65
C LEU A 177 -8.12 -13.50 2.89
N GLY A 178 -8.35 -14.17 1.76
CA GLY A 178 -9.54 -13.99 0.94
C GLY A 178 -9.74 -12.52 0.54
N ILE A 179 -8.67 -11.81 0.12
CA ILE A 179 -8.75 -10.39 -0.24
C ILE A 179 -9.40 -10.26 -1.61
N GLY A 180 -10.59 -9.62 -1.63
CA GLY A 180 -11.39 -9.38 -2.83
C GLY A 180 -11.10 -8.03 -3.50
N ASP A 181 -11.91 -7.71 -4.52
CA ASP A 181 -11.89 -6.46 -5.29
C ASP A 181 -10.52 -6.08 -5.87
N ARG A 182 -9.78 -7.06 -6.36
CA ARG A 182 -8.43 -6.85 -6.93
C ARG A 182 -8.50 -6.33 -8.36
N HIS A 183 -9.05 -5.11 -8.57
CA HIS A 183 -8.93 -4.39 -9.83
C HIS A 183 -7.53 -3.73 -9.96
N LEU A 184 -7.22 -3.20 -11.15
CA LEU A 184 -5.88 -2.69 -11.45
C LEU A 184 -5.49 -1.45 -10.64
N ASP A 185 -6.46 -0.70 -10.10
CA ASP A 185 -6.19 0.43 -9.19
C ASP A 185 -5.85 -0.02 -7.75
N ASN A 186 -6.16 -1.28 -7.37
CA ASN A 186 -5.84 -1.83 -6.05
C ASN A 186 -4.54 -2.65 -6.04
N ILE A 187 -3.81 -2.66 -7.16
CA ILE A 187 -2.50 -3.32 -7.29
C ILE A 187 -1.51 -2.27 -7.77
N MET A 188 -0.42 -2.11 -7.04
CA MET A 188 0.61 -1.10 -7.31
C MET A 188 1.97 -1.76 -7.57
N VAL A 189 2.81 -1.03 -8.30
CA VAL A 189 4.21 -1.40 -8.54
C VAL A 189 5.09 -0.19 -8.28
N THR A 190 6.16 -0.39 -7.48
CA THR A 190 7.18 0.64 -7.26
C THR A 190 8.11 0.75 -8.47
N ARG A 191 8.86 1.85 -8.54
CA ARG A 191 9.94 1.98 -9.55
C ARG A 191 10.93 0.83 -9.49
N GLY A 192 11.24 0.30 -8.30
CA GLY A 192 12.15 -0.84 -8.11
C GLY A 192 11.56 -2.20 -8.48
N GLY A 193 10.34 -2.27 -8.97
CA GLY A 193 9.69 -3.52 -9.40
C GLY A 193 9.03 -4.31 -8.26
N VAL A 194 8.84 -3.73 -7.08
CA VAL A 194 8.08 -4.39 -6.01
C VAL A 194 6.60 -4.19 -6.24
N LEU A 195 5.86 -5.29 -6.43
CA LEU A 195 4.41 -5.30 -6.49
C LEU A 195 3.82 -5.37 -5.08
N PHE A 196 2.75 -4.60 -4.84
CA PHE A 196 2.00 -4.67 -3.58
C PHE A 196 0.54 -4.31 -3.78
N HIS A 197 -0.30 -4.68 -2.82
CA HIS A 197 -1.73 -4.41 -2.86
C HIS A 197 -2.10 -3.30 -1.88
N ILE A 198 -3.12 -2.55 -2.24
CA ILE A 198 -3.75 -1.52 -1.40
C ILE A 198 -5.24 -1.79 -1.31
N ASP A 199 -5.91 -1.13 -0.36
CA ASP A 199 -7.36 -1.21 -0.13
C ASP A 199 -7.84 -2.64 0.17
N TYR A 200 -7.99 -2.90 1.45
CA TYR A 200 -8.40 -4.22 1.98
C TYR A 200 -9.84 -4.23 2.48
N SER A 201 -10.67 -3.27 2.04
CA SER A 201 -12.09 -3.16 2.45
C SER A 201 -12.88 -4.43 2.18
N PHE A 202 -12.50 -5.17 1.14
CA PHE A 202 -13.06 -6.49 0.82
C PHE A 202 -12.05 -7.59 1.15
N CYS A 203 -12.34 -8.38 2.17
CA CYS A 203 -11.48 -9.47 2.62
C CYS A 203 -12.31 -10.63 3.21
N ILE A 204 -11.65 -11.71 3.63
CA ILE A 204 -12.26 -12.90 4.23
C ILE A 204 -13.33 -13.51 3.29
N GLY A 205 -13.03 -13.54 2.00
CA GLY A 205 -13.92 -14.10 0.98
C GLY A 205 -15.08 -13.18 0.56
N HIS A 206 -15.12 -11.95 1.04
CA HIS A 206 -16.06 -10.95 0.52
C HIS A 206 -15.49 -10.27 -0.73
N ASP A 207 -16.27 -10.18 -1.78
CA ASP A 207 -15.96 -9.48 -3.02
C ASP A 207 -17.23 -8.83 -3.56
N PRO A 208 -17.18 -7.61 -4.12
CA PRO A 208 -18.35 -6.97 -4.72
C PRO A 208 -18.84 -7.68 -5.99
N LYS A 209 -18.02 -8.53 -6.60
CA LYS A 209 -18.35 -9.31 -7.79
C LYS A 209 -18.76 -10.74 -7.42
N PRO A 210 -19.86 -11.28 -8.00
CA PRO A 210 -20.35 -12.61 -7.66
C PRO A 210 -19.41 -13.76 -8.08
N PHE A 211 -18.57 -13.52 -9.11
CA PHE A 211 -17.60 -14.51 -9.62
C PHE A 211 -16.24 -13.84 -9.76
N TYR A 212 -15.45 -13.87 -8.70
CA TYR A 212 -14.12 -13.30 -8.66
C TYR A 212 -13.05 -14.40 -8.57
N PRO A 213 -11.87 -14.18 -9.17
CA PRO A 213 -10.76 -15.09 -9.01
C PRO A 213 -10.17 -14.96 -7.60
N SER A 214 -9.85 -16.08 -6.95
CA SER A 214 -9.18 -16.08 -5.65
C SER A 214 -7.81 -15.40 -5.65
N ILE A 215 -7.19 -15.29 -6.83
CA ILE A 215 -5.92 -14.59 -7.06
C ILE A 215 -6.03 -13.84 -8.39
N ARG A 216 -5.67 -12.55 -8.38
CA ARG A 216 -5.64 -11.75 -9.61
C ARG A 216 -4.23 -11.74 -10.21
N ILE A 217 -4.03 -12.46 -11.30
CA ILE A 217 -2.81 -12.43 -12.11
C ILE A 217 -3.19 -12.02 -13.52
N THR A 218 -2.58 -10.95 -14.03
CA THR A 218 -2.84 -10.44 -15.38
C THR A 218 -1.84 -10.99 -16.38
N LYS A 219 -2.18 -10.88 -17.68
CA LYS A 219 -1.25 -11.24 -18.74
C LYS A 219 0.05 -10.44 -18.65
N ASP A 220 -0.02 -9.13 -18.39
CA ASP A 220 1.13 -8.26 -18.26
C ASP A 220 2.06 -8.65 -17.10
N MET A 221 1.52 -9.13 -15.97
CA MET A 221 2.32 -9.70 -14.87
C MET A 221 3.08 -10.97 -15.32
N ILE A 222 2.44 -11.82 -16.11
CA ILE A 222 3.06 -13.06 -16.62
C ILE A 222 4.11 -12.71 -17.69
N ASP A 223 3.83 -11.77 -18.58
CA ASP A 223 4.76 -11.31 -19.60
C ASP A 223 6.01 -10.68 -18.96
N MET A 224 5.86 -9.91 -17.87
CA MET A 224 6.97 -9.35 -17.09
C MET A 224 7.94 -10.43 -16.61
N ILE A 225 7.47 -11.58 -16.20
CA ILE A 225 8.33 -12.69 -15.74
C ILE A 225 8.81 -13.61 -16.86
N GLY A 226 8.45 -13.33 -18.12
CA GLY A 226 8.93 -14.05 -19.31
C GLY A 226 7.95 -15.06 -19.90
N GLY A 227 6.68 -15.03 -19.46
CA GLY A 227 5.63 -15.91 -19.98
C GLY A 227 5.51 -17.26 -19.25
N ASN A 228 4.41 -17.96 -19.50
CA ASN A 228 4.04 -19.20 -18.79
C ASN A 228 5.04 -20.36 -18.92
N ASN A 229 5.84 -20.39 -19.99
CA ASN A 229 6.79 -21.47 -20.26
C ASN A 229 8.21 -21.15 -19.79
N SER A 230 8.44 -20.00 -19.18
CA SER A 230 9.77 -19.58 -18.73
C SER A 230 10.22 -20.27 -17.44
N ASP A 231 11.52 -20.34 -17.21
CA ASP A 231 12.07 -20.82 -15.95
C ASP A 231 11.71 -19.84 -14.79
N ASN A 232 11.54 -18.56 -15.08
CA ASN A 232 11.04 -17.58 -14.12
C ASN A 232 9.60 -17.88 -13.68
N TYR A 233 8.73 -18.39 -14.56
CA TYR A 233 7.39 -18.82 -14.18
C TYR A 233 7.43 -20.05 -13.26
N LYS A 234 8.27 -21.03 -13.54
CA LYS A 234 8.52 -22.16 -12.64
C LYS A 234 9.05 -21.69 -11.27
N TYR A 235 9.95 -20.72 -11.29
CA TYR A 235 10.51 -20.11 -10.08
C TYR A 235 9.40 -19.39 -9.28
N PHE A 236 8.53 -18.64 -9.94
CA PHE A 236 7.35 -18.02 -9.34
C PHE A 236 6.46 -19.04 -8.62
N LEU A 237 6.09 -20.15 -9.28
CA LEU A 237 5.29 -21.21 -8.69
C LEU A 237 5.97 -21.86 -7.48
N ASN A 238 7.29 -22.06 -7.55
CA ASN A 238 8.07 -22.58 -6.43
C ASN A 238 8.03 -21.61 -5.23
N LYS A 239 8.18 -20.30 -5.47
CA LYS A 239 8.05 -19.27 -4.41
C LYS A 239 6.66 -19.26 -3.79
N CYS A 240 5.59 -19.33 -4.59
CA CYS A 240 4.22 -19.46 -4.09
C CYS A 240 4.08 -20.66 -3.14
N ASN A 241 4.58 -21.82 -3.57
CA ASN A 241 4.54 -23.03 -2.75
C ASN A 241 5.30 -22.88 -1.43
N ASN A 242 6.50 -22.30 -1.47
CA ASN A 242 7.33 -22.08 -0.28
C ASN A 242 6.65 -21.12 0.72
N TYR A 243 6.12 -20.00 0.23
CA TYR A 243 5.40 -19.04 1.07
C TYR A 243 4.14 -19.66 1.69
N TYR A 244 3.33 -20.35 0.88
CA TYR A 244 2.13 -21.03 1.37
C TYR A 244 2.45 -22.07 2.43
N ASN A 245 3.44 -22.94 2.21
CA ASN A 245 3.82 -23.97 3.15
C ASN A 245 4.41 -23.41 4.46
N CYS A 246 5.02 -22.27 4.44
CA CYS A 246 5.45 -21.58 5.65
C CYS A 246 4.26 -20.97 6.39
N ILE A 247 3.48 -20.13 5.73
CA ILE A 247 2.41 -19.32 6.35
C ILE A 247 1.31 -20.22 6.93
N ARG A 248 0.93 -21.30 6.23
CA ARG A 248 -0.13 -22.20 6.70
C ARG A 248 0.15 -22.85 8.07
N LYS A 249 1.42 -22.94 8.50
CA LYS A 249 1.77 -23.46 9.83
C LYS A 249 1.30 -22.55 10.96
N TYR A 250 1.04 -21.29 10.65
CA TYR A 250 0.65 -20.24 11.59
C TYR A 250 -0.84 -19.86 11.46
N THR A 251 -1.63 -20.69 10.77
CA THR A 251 -3.06 -20.42 10.49
C THR A 251 -3.84 -20.09 11.76
N ASN A 252 -3.62 -20.82 12.86
CA ASN A 252 -4.32 -20.58 14.11
C ASN A 252 -4.07 -19.18 14.67
N VAL A 253 -2.82 -18.69 14.58
CA VAL A 253 -2.47 -17.34 15.05
C VAL A 253 -3.05 -16.28 14.12
N ILE A 254 -2.92 -16.50 12.81
CA ILE A 254 -3.47 -15.59 11.80
C ILE A 254 -5.00 -15.46 11.94
N SER A 255 -5.72 -16.58 12.19
CA SER A 255 -7.16 -16.56 12.39
C SER A 255 -7.61 -15.81 13.65
N LEU A 256 -6.73 -15.68 14.65
CA LEU A 256 -7.02 -14.88 15.86
C LEU A 256 -6.79 -13.38 15.66
N MET A 257 -6.11 -12.99 14.60
CA MET A 257 -5.84 -11.57 14.29
C MET A 257 -6.95 -10.92 13.47
N ILE A 258 -7.74 -11.73 12.80
CA ILE A 258 -8.81 -11.32 11.89
C ILE A 258 -10.17 -11.51 12.56
#